data_e03ac9badb39ec09420c4b13759dd85c
#
_entry.id   e03ac9badb39ec09420c4b13759dd85c
#
_cell.length_a   1.000
_cell.length_b   1.000
_cell.length_c   1.000
_cell.angle_alpha   90.00
_cell.angle_beta   90.00
_cell.angle_gamma   90.00
#
_symmetry.space_group_name_H-M   'P 1'
#
loop_
_entity.id
_entity.type
_entity.pdbx_description
1 polymer ?
#
loop_
_entity_poly.entity_id
_entity_poly.type
_entity_poly.pdbx_seq_one_letter_code
_entity_poly.pdbx_strand_id
1 'polypeptide(L)'
;MKYLLLICFSFYSLQIFCQSPTEEILVRKAIVEMFDGMFNADSARVHQVFHPEMRLMTIAADKSGVPVVQSTNIENFLKSVGTPRKEGPLDERIWSYKIQIDGRLASVWTPYSFYVGNQFSHCGTNTFQLVKMSGGWKILQITDTRQKDNCRLGVPVKPEVLTQYLDEMVTKWHKAASTADEETFFGMMTPDAIYIGTDTTERWVRDTFKRWSAFAFERDVAWDFSATQRNITVSKDGNTAWWDELLVTWMGPCRATGVLIDTPAGWKINHYQLSVTVPNDLIKPFIELTKPK
;
A
#
# COMPACT_ATOMS: atom_id res chain seq x y z
N MET A 1 -8.95 -71.90 -15.45
CA MET A 1 -8.85 -70.51 -15.95
C MET A 1 -8.67 -69.58 -14.74
N LYS A 2 -7.43 -69.09 -14.48
CA LYS A 2 -7.15 -68.17 -13.40
C LYS A 2 -6.90 -66.80 -14.05
N TYR A 3 -7.79 -65.86 -13.74
CA TYR A 3 -7.63 -64.47 -14.17
C TYR A 3 -6.68 -63.73 -13.22
N LEU A 4 -5.57 -63.25 -13.75
CA LEU A 4 -4.60 -62.41 -13.05
C LEU A 4 -5.04 -60.96 -13.23
N LEU A 5 -5.49 -60.27 -12.16
CA LEU A 5 -5.82 -58.86 -12.16
C LEU A 5 -4.51 -58.08 -11.98
N LEU A 6 -4.06 -57.41 -13.05
CA LEU A 6 -2.96 -56.42 -12.98
C LEU A 6 -3.52 -55.10 -12.45
N ILE A 7 -3.16 -54.73 -11.21
CA ILE A 7 -3.45 -53.41 -10.65
C ILE A 7 -2.32 -52.48 -11.06
N CYS A 8 -2.59 -51.57 -12.02
CA CYS A 8 -1.68 -50.48 -12.36
C CYS A 8 -1.78 -49.39 -11.28
N PHE A 9 -0.75 -49.28 -10.44
CA PHE A 9 -0.56 -48.13 -9.57
C PHE A 9 -0.02 -46.95 -10.40
N SER A 10 -0.89 -45.97 -10.69
CA SER A 10 -0.44 -44.71 -11.28
C SER A 10 0.16 -43.85 -10.16
N PHE A 11 1.47 -43.72 -10.14
CA PHE A 11 2.16 -42.73 -9.32
C PHE A 11 1.88 -41.34 -9.89
N TYR A 12 0.95 -40.61 -9.29
CA TYR A 12 0.86 -39.15 -9.47
C TYR A 12 2.01 -38.50 -8.71
N SER A 13 3.08 -38.14 -9.40
CA SER A 13 4.10 -37.25 -8.85
C SER A 13 3.47 -35.86 -8.65
N LEU A 14 3.20 -35.48 -7.40
CA LEU A 14 2.94 -34.07 -7.05
C LEU A 14 4.22 -33.26 -7.38
N GLN A 15 4.23 -32.61 -8.53
CA GLN A 15 5.21 -31.57 -8.79
C GLN A 15 4.86 -30.39 -7.89
N ILE A 16 5.62 -30.23 -6.80
CA ILE A 16 5.63 -29.00 -6.01
C ILE A 16 6.22 -27.92 -6.93
N PHE A 17 5.35 -27.14 -7.59
CA PHE A 17 5.75 -25.91 -8.26
C PHE A 17 6.21 -24.93 -7.18
N CYS A 18 7.51 -24.90 -6.91
CA CYS A 18 8.13 -23.76 -6.26
C CYS A 18 7.93 -22.59 -7.24
N GLN A 19 6.96 -21.72 -6.96
CA GLN A 19 6.72 -20.54 -7.79
C GLN A 19 7.98 -19.66 -7.72
N SER A 20 8.65 -19.48 -8.84
CA SER A 20 9.72 -18.49 -8.96
C SER A 20 9.18 -17.11 -8.54
N PRO A 21 9.98 -16.27 -7.86
CA PRO A 21 9.58 -14.92 -7.54
C PRO A 21 9.07 -14.21 -8.80
N THR A 22 7.96 -13.48 -8.70
CA THR A 22 7.47 -12.72 -9.84
C THR A 22 8.53 -11.69 -10.27
N GLU A 23 8.57 -11.33 -11.54
CA GLU A 23 9.53 -10.35 -12.07
C GLU A 23 9.44 -9.01 -11.30
N GLU A 24 8.24 -8.64 -10.84
CA GLU A 24 8.03 -7.44 -10.02
C GLU A 24 8.82 -7.50 -8.69
N ILE A 25 8.85 -8.65 -8.02
CA ILE A 25 9.63 -8.86 -6.79
C ILE A 25 11.12 -8.68 -7.08
N LEU A 26 11.60 -9.20 -8.22
CA LEU A 26 13.00 -9.11 -8.60
C LEU A 26 13.41 -7.68 -8.98
N VAL A 27 12.55 -6.94 -9.69
CA VAL A 27 12.75 -5.52 -10.01
C VAL A 27 12.78 -4.69 -8.71
N ARG A 28 11.80 -4.89 -7.83
CA ARG A 28 11.75 -4.20 -6.52
C ARG A 28 12.98 -4.51 -5.69
N LYS A 29 13.44 -5.77 -5.67
CA LYS A 29 14.65 -6.17 -4.94
C LYS A 29 15.88 -5.36 -5.39
N ALA A 30 16.09 -5.18 -6.69
CA ALA A 30 17.24 -4.40 -7.18
C ALA A 30 17.22 -2.94 -6.68
N ILE A 31 16.03 -2.34 -6.58
CA ILE A 31 15.87 -0.96 -6.04
C ILE A 31 16.10 -0.94 -4.53
N VAL A 32 15.57 -1.90 -3.79
CA VAL A 32 15.76 -2.02 -2.32
C VAL A 32 17.24 -2.22 -2.00
N GLU A 33 17.96 -3.06 -2.74
CA GLU A 33 19.40 -3.27 -2.56
C GLU A 33 20.20 -1.98 -2.74
N MET A 34 19.80 -1.11 -3.68
CA MET A 34 20.43 0.21 -3.85
C MET A 34 20.22 1.09 -2.60
N PHE A 35 18.98 1.22 -2.12
CA PHE A 35 18.68 2.07 -0.95
C PHE A 35 19.28 1.53 0.33
N ASP A 36 19.28 0.22 0.52
CA ASP A 36 19.95 -0.43 1.64
C ASP A 36 21.47 -0.19 1.61
N GLY A 37 22.09 -0.23 0.41
CA GLY A 37 23.49 0.12 0.23
C GLY A 37 23.76 1.58 0.59
N MET A 38 22.89 2.51 0.19
CA MET A 38 22.98 3.93 0.57
C MET A 38 22.88 4.12 2.09
N PHE A 39 21.90 3.47 2.72
CA PHE A 39 21.70 3.55 4.17
C PHE A 39 22.89 3.02 4.97
N ASN A 40 23.51 1.93 4.52
CA ASN A 40 24.62 1.27 5.19
C ASN A 40 26.02 1.83 4.77
N ALA A 41 26.09 2.88 3.95
CA ALA A 41 27.31 3.41 3.35
C ALA A 41 28.12 2.34 2.57
N ASP A 42 27.41 1.38 1.95
CA ASP A 42 27.97 0.27 1.16
C ASP A 42 27.86 0.59 -0.34
N SER A 43 28.84 1.33 -0.86
CA SER A 43 28.92 1.69 -2.28
C SER A 43 29.10 0.48 -3.19
N ALA A 44 29.70 -0.61 -2.71
CA ALA A 44 29.86 -1.83 -3.49
C ALA A 44 28.50 -2.52 -3.73
N ARG A 45 27.67 -2.58 -2.71
CA ARG A 45 26.28 -3.09 -2.82
C ARG A 45 25.45 -2.26 -3.81
N VAL A 46 25.55 -0.93 -3.74
CA VAL A 46 24.90 -0.03 -4.70
C VAL A 46 25.42 -0.28 -6.12
N HIS A 47 26.73 -0.38 -6.31
CA HIS A 47 27.33 -0.61 -7.62
C HIS A 47 26.91 -1.94 -8.23
N GLN A 48 26.71 -2.98 -7.42
CA GLN A 48 26.28 -4.31 -7.91
C GLN A 48 24.94 -4.29 -8.63
N VAL A 49 24.04 -3.41 -8.29
CA VAL A 49 22.71 -3.32 -8.92
C VAL A 49 22.67 -2.35 -10.09
N PHE A 50 23.75 -1.61 -10.35
CA PHE A 50 23.85 -0.69 -11.48
C PHE A 50 24.26 -1.42 -12.77
N HIS A 51 23.70 -0.96 -13.88
CA HIS A 51 24.22 -1.28 -15.22
C HIS A 51 25.53 -0.48 -15.45
N PRO A 52 26.51 -0.98 -16.20
CA PRO A 52 27.72 -0.22 -16.49
C PRO A 52 27.48 1.17 -17.12
N GLU A 53 26.43 1.31 -17.92
CA GLU A 53 26.02 2.59 -18.52
C GLU A 53 24.97 3.35 -17.69
N MET A 54 24.95 3.15 -16.36
CA MET A 54 23.99 3.79 -15.47
C MET A 54 24.02 5.32 -15.60
N ARG A 55 22.82 5.93 -15.64
CA ARG A 55 22.64 7.39 -15.65
C ARG A 55 21.84 7.84 -14.43
N LEU A 56 22.33 8.85 -13.76
CA LEU A 56 21.66 9.48 -12.63
C LEU A 56 21.40 10.94 -12.92
N MET A 57 20.14 11.35 -12.95
CA MET A 57 19.70 12.70 -13.27
C MET A 57 18.73 13.23 -12.24
N THR A 58 18.82 14.52 -11.94
CA THR A 58 17.89 15.23 -11.08
C THR A 58 17.25 16.37 -11.85
N ILE A 59 15.93 16.47 -11.80
CA ILE A 59 15.19 17.65 -12.28
C ILE A 59 15.09 18.61 -11.08
N ALA A 60 15.78 19.73 -11.19
CA ALA A 60 15.81 20.78 -10.18
C ALA A 60 15.42 22.12 -10.80
N ALA A 61 15.14 23.11 -9.98
CA ALA A 61 15.03 24.51 -10.41
C ALA A 61 16.38 25.21 -10.26
N ASP A 62 16.76 26.03 -11.22
CA ASP A 62 17.87 26.95 -11.08
C ASP A 62 17.53 28.13 -10.15
N LYS A 63 18.47 29.07 -9.97
CA LYS A 63 18.28 30.25 -9.11
C LYS A 63 17.11 31.16 -9.56
N SER A 64 16.67 31.03 -10.80
CA SER A 64 15.59 31.80 -11.42
C SER A 64 14.25 31.04 -11.38
N GLY A 65 14.24 29.81 -10.83
CA GLY A 65 13.06 28.93 -10.81
C GLY A 65 12.83 28.16 -12.11
N VAL A 66 13.74 28.23 -13.08
CA VAL A 66 13.63 27.51 -14.35
C VAL A 66 14.04 26.05 -14.15
N PRO A 67 13.23 25.07 -14.64
CA PRO A 67 13.59 23.66 -14.56
C PRO A 67 14.85 23.35 -15.36
N VAL A 68 15.80 22.67 -14.71
CA VAL A 68 17.06 22.20 -15.31
C VAL A 68 17.28 20.73 -14.98
N VAL A 69 17.89 20.00 -15.93
CA VAL A 69 18.31 18.61 -15.72
C VAL A 69 19.80 18.62 -15.32
N GLN A 70 20.06 18.08 -14.15
CA GLN A 70 21.42 17.93 -13.61
C GLN A 70 21.82 16.45 -13.70
N SER A 71 22.92 16.13 -14.40
CA SER A 71 23.48 14.78 -14.45
C SER A 71 24.52 14.62 -13.35
N THR A 72 24.45 13.52 -12.62
CA THR A 72 25.41 13.17 -11.57
C THR A 72 26.41 12.14 -12.10
N ASN A 73 27.71 12.40 -11.93
CA ASN A 73 28.74 11.40 -12.22
C ASN A 73 28.62 10.22 -11.24
N ILE A 74 28.56 8.99 -11.78
CA ILE A 74 28.29 7.78 -10.99
C ILE A 74 29.41 7.47 -10.01
N GLU A 75 30.66 7.68 -10.37
CA GLU A 75 31.81 7.46 -9.48
C GLU A 75 31.76 8.41 -8.27
N ASN A 76 31.42 9.69 -8.50
CA ASN A 76 31.25 10.67 -7.43
C ASN A 76 30.07 10.32 -6.52
N PHE A 77 28.97 9.83 -7.10
CA PHE A 77 27.82 9.33 -6.34
C PHE A 77 28.21 8.15 -5.43
N LEU A 78 28.85 7.12 -6.00
CA LEU A 78 29.30 5.95 -5.24
C LEU A 78 30.31 6.32 -4.14
N LYS A 79 31.24 7.22 -4.44
CA LYS A 79 32.16 7.75 -3.43
C LYS A 79 31.43 8.48 -2.30
N SER A 80 30.41 9.28 -2.65
CA SER A 80 29.56 9.97 -1.68
C SER A 80 28.75 8.98 -0.82
N VAL A 81 28.22 7.93 -1.41
CA VAL A 81 27.52 6.86 -0.69
C VAL A 81 28.47 6.15 0.28
N GLY A 82 29.64 5.71 -0.18
CA GLY A 82 30.61 4.99 0.63
C GLY A 82 31.32 5.82 1.70
N THR A 83 31.02 7.13 1.81
CA THR A 83 31.64 8.01 2.80
C THR A 83 30.75 8.10 4.03
N PRO A 84 31.14 7.54 5.20
CA PRO A 84 30.37 7.65 6.44
C PRO A 84 30.17 9.12 6.84
N ARG A 85 28.97 9.44 7.35
CA ARG A 85 28.56 10.79 7.78
C ARG A 85 28.34 10.85 9.28
N LYS A 86 28.76 11.95 9.90
CA LYS A 86 28.54 12.18 11.35
C LYS A 86 27.04 12.38 11.66
N GLU A 87 26.30 12.96 10.73
CA GLU A 87 24.89 13.27 10.84
C GLU A 87 24.01 12.02 10.77
N GLY A 88 24.54 10.91 10.29
CA GLY A 88 23.87 9.63 10.15
C GLY A 88 23.73 9.14 8.71
N PRO A 89 22.99 8.06 8.49
CA PRO A 89 22.86 7.42 7.18
C PRO A 89 22.10 8.29 6.16
N LEU A 90 22.30 7.96 4.88
CA LEU A 90 21.44 8.43 3.79
C LEU A 90 20.19 7.55 3.78
N ASP A 91 19.09 8.08 4.29
CA ASP A 91 17.83 7.34 4.49
C ASP A 91 16.78 7.83 3.48
N GLU A 92 16.58 7.06 2.41
CA GLU A 92 15.57 7.35 1.42
C GLU A 92 14.36 6.45 1.63
N ARG A 93 13.28 7.03 2.14
CA ARG A 93 12.05 6.35 2.54
C ARG A 93 11.08 6.32 1.37
N ILE A 94 10.93 5.15 0.77
CA ILE A 94 10.05 4.93 -0.38
C ILE A 94 8.62 4.68 0.11
N TRP A 95 7.67 5.44 -0.42
CA TRP A 95 6.27 5.35 -0.03
C TRP A 95 5.49 4.29 -0.81
N SER A 96 5.79 4.13 -2.10
CA SER A 96 5.13 3.14 -2.95
C SER A 96 5.96 2.81 -4.18
N TYR A 97 5.57 1.72 -4.87
CA TYR A 97 6.20 1.26 -6.10
C TYR A 97 5.13 1.04 -7.16
N LYS A 98 5.16 1.81 -8.26
CA LYS A 98 4.39 1.49 -9.47
C LYS A 98 5.35 0.87 -10.48
N ILE A 99 5.24 -0.44 -10.67
CA ILE A 99 6.14 -1.22 -11.51
C ILE A 99 5.42 -1.60 -12.80
N GLN A 100 6.06 -1.35 -13.93
CA GLN A 100 5.63 -1.79 -15.25
C GLN A 100 6.77 -2.58 -15.89
N ILE A 101 6.47 -3.75 -16.45
CA ILE A 101 7.45 -4.66 -17.04
C ILE A 101 7.00 -5.06 -18.44
N ASP A 102 7.90 -4.94 -19.40
CA ASP A 102 7.77 -5.47 -20.75
C ASP A 102 9.04 -6.28 -21.10
N GLY A 103 8.93 -7.59 -21.01
CA GLY A 103 10.03 -8.51 -21.30
C GLY A 103 11.28 -8.25 -20.46
N ARG A 104 12.27 -7.58 -21.03
CA ARG A 104 13.55 -7.27 -20.39
C ARG A 104 13.69 -5.81 -19.94
N LEU A 105 12.65 -5.01 -20.07
CA LEU A 105 12.58 -3.62 -19.63
C LEU A 105 11.63 -3.51 -18.46
N ALA A 106 12.02 -2.76 -17.42
CA ALA A 106 11.12 -2.34 -16.36
C ALA A 106 11.21 -0.83 -16.15
N SER A 107 10.05 -0.23 -15.85
CA SER A 107 9.94 1.16 -15.40
C SER A 107 9.26 1.20 -14.04
N VAL A 108 9.82 1.97 -13.10
CA VAL A 108 9.31 2.06 -11.75
C VAL A 108 9.20 3.51 -11.31
N TRP A 109 8.05 3.87 -10.75
CA TRP A 109 7.77 5.18 -10.17
C TRP A 109 7.68 5.04 -8.65
N THR A 110 8.52 5.79 -7.90
CA THR A 110 8.61 5.71 -6.44
C THR A 110 8.62 7.10 -5.80
N PRO A 111 7.50 7.56 -5.23
CA PRO A 111 7.53 8.73 -4.34
C PRO A 111 8.42 8.45 -3.12
N TYR A 112 9.20 9.43 -2.72
CA TYR A 112 10.16 9.28 -1.63
C TYR A 112 10.25 10.50 -0.70
N SER A 113 10.80 10.28 0.49
CA SER A 113 11.27 11.33 1.40
C SER A 113 12.69 10.99 1.84
N PHE A 114 13.60 11.95 1.68
CA PHE A 114 15.03 11.76 1.92
C PHE A 114 15.49 12.44 3.21
N TYR A 115 16.22 11.69 4.01
CA TYR A 115 16.78 12.14 5.28
C TYR A 115 18.29 11.92 5.30
N VAL A 116 18.99 12.73 6.10
CA VAL A 116 20.36 12.48 6.51
C VAL A 116 20.33 12.27 8.04
N GLY A 117 20.55 11.04 8.46
CA GLY A 117 20.22 10.65 9.83
C GLY A 117 18.74 10.89 10.13
N ASN A 118 18.46 11.71 11.16
CA ASN A 118 17.09 12.08 11.55
C ASN A 118 16.60 13.41 10.94
N GLN A 119 17.43 14.07 10.12
CA GLN A 119 17.09 15.38 9.56
C GLN A 119 16.47 15.22 8.17
N PHE A 120 15.24 15.69 8.01
CA PHE A 120 14.60 15.75 6.70
C PHE A 120 15.36 16.72 5.78
N SER A 121 15.63 16.27 4.55
CA SER A 121 16.33 17.05 3.54
C SER A 121 15.41 17.54 2.43
N HIS A 122 14.72 16.61 1.77
CA HIS A 122 13.81 16.89 0.65
C HIS A 122 12.93 15.68 0.37
N CYS A 123 11.93 15.84 -0.47
CA CYS A 123 11.14 14.75 -1.03
C CYS A 123 11.02 14.89 -2.54
N GLY A 124 10.48 13.89 -3.19
CA GLY A 124 10.23 13.90 -4.62
C GLY A 124 9.72 12.57 -5.13
N THR A 125 9.99 12.32 -6.39
CA THR A 125 9.71 11.04 -7.03
C THR A 125 10.91 10.60 -7.83
N ASN A 126 11.32 9.34 -7.65
CA ASN A 126 12.25 8.69 -8.56
C ASN A 126 11.49 7.96 -9.67
N THR A 127 12.03 8.04 -10.88
CA THR A 127 11.73 7.11 -11.97
C THR A 127 12.94 6.26 -12.23
N PHE A 128 12.75 4.94 -12.17
CA PHE A 128 13.78 3.97 -12.52
C PHE A 128 13.50 3.36 -13.88
N GLN A 129 14.55 3.17 -14.67
CA GLN A 129 14.55 2.22 -15.79
C GLN A 129 15.54 1.10 -15.47
N LEU A 130 15.07 -0.14 -15.57
CA LEU A 130 15.88 -1.33 -15.33
C LEU A 130 15.86 -2.23 -16.56
N VAL A 131 16.99 -2.93 -16.75
CA VAL A 131 17.14 -3.93 -17.81
C VAL A 131 17.44 -5.28 -17.21
N LYS A 132 16.84 -6.35 -17.76
CA LYS A 132 17.07 -7.72 -17.33
C LYS A 132 18.27 -8.30 -18.06
N MET A 133 19.36 -8.48 -17.33
CA MET A 133 20.59 -9.09 -17.78
C MET A 133 20.66 -10.56 -17.36
N SER A 134 21.69 -11.32 -17.79
CA SER A 134 21.92 -12.71 -17.37
C SER A 134 22.07 -12.85 -15.85
N GLY A 135 22.58 -11.83 -15.16
CA GLY A 135 22.75 -11.77 -13.70
C GLY A 135 21.58 -11.14 -12.94
N GLY A 136 20.41 -10.95 -13.56
CA GLY A 136 19.24 -10.33 -12.93
C GLY A 136 18.99 -8.90 -13.41
N TRP A 137 18.07 -8.20 -12.72
CA TRP A 137 17.72 -6.83 -13.05
C TRP A 137 18.82 -5.85 -12.63
N LYS A 138 19.15 -4.91 -13.54
CA LYS A 138 20.13 -3.85 -13.33
C LYS A 138 19.51 -2.49 -13.59
N ILE A 139 19.79 -1.51 -12.73
CA ILE A 139 19.32 -0.13 -12.86
C ILE A 139 20.14 0.56 -13.96
N LEU A 140 19.46 0.95 -15.04
CA LEU A 140 20.06 1.64 -16.18
C LEU A 140 19.97 3.15 -16.05
N GLN A 141 18.86 3.66 -15.47
CA GLN A 141 18.66 5.09 -15.30
C GLN A 141 17.81 5.36 -14.06
N ILE A 142 18.16 6.42 -13.35
CA ILE A 142 17.32 7.06 -12.35
C ILE A 142 17.16 8.52 -12.74
N THR A 143 15.91 9.00 -12.72
CA THR A 143 15.64 10.44 -12.80
C THR A 143 14.75 10.80 -11.61
N ASP A 144 15.16 11.77 -10.81
CA ASP A 144 14.42 12.21 -9.64
C ASP A 144 13.99 13.70 -9.76
N THR A 145 12.92 14.02 -9.05
CA THR A 145 12.52 15.40 -8.75
C THR A 145 12.83 15.71 -7.29
N ARG A 146 13.00 17.00 -6.94
CA ARG A 146 13.28 17.43 -5.56
C ARG A 146 12.46 18.64 -5.18
N GLN A 147 11.81 18.56 -4.02
CA GLN A 147 11.06 19.67 -3.40
C GLN A 147 11.19 19.60 -1.87
N LYS A 148 10.82 20.68 -1.19
CA LYS A 148 10.84 20.76 0.27
C LYS A 148 9.44 20.91 0.87
N ASP A 149 8.48 21.32 0.05
CA ASP A 149 7.10 21.57 0.45
C ASP A 149 6.20 20.41 0.02
N ASN A 150 5.06 20.26 0.70
CA ASN A 150 4.08 19.20 0.45
C ASN A 150 4.66 17.78 0.48
N CYS A 151 5.64 17.56 1.36
CA CYS A 151 6.29 16.28 1.53
C CYS A 151 5.56 15.40 2.52
N ARG A 152 5.44 14.11 2.20
CA ARG A 152 5.04 13.10 3.18
C ARG A 152 6.21 12.86 4.14
N LEU A 153 5.96 13.00 5.45
CA LEU A 153 6.97 12.80 6.48
C LEU A 153 6.67 11.56 7.31
N GLY A 154 7.69 11.00 7.96
CA GLY A 154 7.56 9.83 8.81
C GLY A 154 8.28 8.59 8.26
N VAL A 155 7.80 7.42 8.63
CA VAL A 155 8.37 6.13 8.23
C VAL A 155 7.30 5.35 7.49
N PRO A 156 7.58 4.84 6.28
CA PRO A 156 6.66 3.94 5.58
C PRO A 156 6.41 2.67 6.41
N VAL A 157 5.17 2.21 6.41
CA VAL A 157 4.84 0.94 7.05
C VAL A 157 5.46 -0.19 6.24
N LYS A 158 6.22 -1.05 6.90
CA LYS A 158 6.86 -2.20 6.24
C LYS A 158 5.80 -3.20 5.76
N PRO A 159 5.98 -3.80 4.58
CA PRO A 159 5.02 -4.77 4.03
C PRO A 159 4.67 -5.91 5.01
N GLU A 160 5.64 -6.37 5.80
CA GLU A 160 5.47 -7.49 6.73
C GLU A 160 4.49 -7.19 7.87
N VAL A 161 4.34 -5.92 8.24
CA VAL A 161 3.44 -5.49 9.33
C VAL A 161 2.25 -4.68 8.80
N LEU A 162 2.14 -4.49 7.49
CA LEU A 162 1.12 -3.62 6.90
C LEU A 162 -0.29 -4.12 7.21
N THR A 163 -0.54 -5.42 7.10
CA THR A 163 -1.86 -5.99 7.39
C THR A 163 -2.28 -5.74 8.83
N GLN A 164 -1.37 -5.94 9.80
CA GLN A 164 -1.62 -5.63 11.21
C GLN A 164 -1.89 -4.14 11.42
N TYR A 165 -1.07 -3.27 10.83
CA TYR A 165 -1.27 -1.82 10.90
C TYR A 165 -2.65 -1.39 10.38
N LEU A 166 -3.09 -1.96 9.25
CA LEU A 166 -4.40 -1.66 8.67
C LEU A 166 -5.55 -2.22 9.53
N ASP A 167 -5.38 -3.37 10.17
CA ASP A 167 -6.36 -3.93 11.11
C ASP A 167 -6.53 -3.02 12.33
N GLU A 168 -5.43 -2.58 12.92
CA GLU A 168 -5.43 -1.61 14.03
C GLU A 168 -6.07 -0.28 13.60
N MET A 169 -5.83 0.16 12.36
CA MET A 169 -6.43 1.37 11.80
C MET A 169 -7.95 1.24 11.68
N VAL A 170 -8.48 0.15 11.13
CA VAL A 170 -9.93 -0.08 11.02
C VAL A 170 -10.55 -0.21 12.42
N THR A 171 -9.86 -0.88 13.36
CA THR A 171 -10.29 -0.98 14.76
C THR A 171 -10.39 0.41 15.41
N LYS A 172 -9.39 1.28 15.21
CA LYS A 172 -9.43 2.66 15.68
C LYS A 172 -10.59 3.45 15.07
N TRP A 173 -10.90 3.21 13.81
CA TRP A 173 -12.02 3.86 13.12
C TRP A 173 -13.37 3.47 13.73
N HIS A 174 -13.62 2.17 13.98
CA HIS A 174 -14.81 1.73 14.71
C HIS A 174 -14.84 2.27 16.13
N LYS A 175 -13.69 2.34 16.79
CA LYS A 175 -13.60 2.93 18.14
C LYS A 175 -14.00 4.41 18.14
N ALA A 176 -13.59 5.17 17.15
CA ALA A 176 -13.98 6.58 17.01
C ALA A 176 -15.51 6.73 16.91
N ALA A 177 -16.19 5.83 16.17
CA ALA A 177 -17.66 5.80 16.15
C ALA A 177 -18.27 5.45 17.53
N SER A 178 -17.71 4.47 18.23
CA SER A 178 -18.22 4.02 19.55
C SER A 178 -17.95 5.00 20.68
N THR A 179 -17.12 6.01 20.47
CA THR A 179 -16.83 7.10 21.42
C THR A 179 -17.26 8.46 20.91
N ALA A 180 -18.06 8.52 19.83
CA ALA A 180 -18.52 9.72 19.16
C ALA A 180 -17.40 10.73 18.81
N ASP A 181 -16.19 10.22 18.53
CA ASP A 181 -15.04 11.03 18.07
C ASP A 181 -15.18 11.30 16.57
N GLU A 182 -15.98 12.34 16.26
CA GLU A 182 -16.27 12.74 14.87
C GLU A 182 -15.02 13.11 14.10
N GLU A 183 -14.08 13.83 14.74
CA GLU A 183 -12.85 14.30 14.09
C GLU A 183 -11.99 13.11 13.62
N THR A 184 -11.74 12.15 14.50
CA THR A 184 -10.98 10.93 14.15
C THR A 184 -11.74 10.12 13.11
N PHE A 185 -13.04 9.90 13.27
CA PHE A 185 -13.83 9.08 12.36
C PHE A 185 -13.76 9.59 10.92
N PHE A 186 -14.13 10.84 10.68
CA PHE A 186 -14.11 11.45 9.35
C PHE A 186 -12.70 11.82 8.88
N GLY A 187 -11.79 12.11 9.79
CA GLY A 187 -10.38 12.35 9.51
C GLY A 187 -9.63 11.13 8.94
N MET A 188 -10.11 9.93 9.23
CA MET A 188 -9.57 8.68 8.67
C MET A 188 -10.14 8.32 7.29
N MET A 189 -11.12 9.05 6.77
CA MET A 189 -11.71 8.87 5.45
C MET A 189 -11.09 9.84 4.43
N THR A 190 -11.03 9.43 3.16
CA THR A 190 -10.68 10.36 2.07
C THR A 190 -11.82 11.37 1.84
N PRO A 191 -11.53 12.55 1.25
CA PRO A 191 -12.58 13.54 0.94
C PRO A 191 -13.69 13.01 0.02
N ASP A 192 -13.36 12.11 -0.89
CA ASP A 192 -14.23 11.46 -1.85
C ASP A 192 -14.72 10.08 -1.42
N ALA A 193 -14.45 9.68 -0.18
CA ALA A 193 -14.87 8.38 0.35
C ALA A 193 -16.39 8.18 0.25
N ILE A 194 -16.76 6.97 -0.12
CA ILE A 194 -18.16 6.53 -0.19
C ILE A 194 -18.51 5.69 1.03
N TYR A 195 -19.58 6.07 1.71
CA TYR A 195 -20.19 5.28 2.77
C TYR A 195 -21.55 4.77 2.31
N ILE A 196 -21.77 3.45 2.41
CA ILE A 196 -23.03 2.81 2.09
C ILE A 196 -23.55 2.14 3.37
N GLY A 197 -24.70 2.59 3.83
CA GLY A 197 -25.39 2.01 4.98
C GLY A 197 -26.27 0.81 4.60
N THR A 198 -27.18 0.44 5.49
CA THR A 198 -28.00 -0.78 5.35
C THR A 198 -29.28 -0.57 4.57
N ASP A 199 -29.74 0.67 4.40
CA ASP A 199 -30.91 1.01 3.60
C ASP A 199 -30.53 1.35 2.15
N THR A 200 -31.42 1.07 1.21
CA THR A 200 -31.20 1.30 -0.23
C THR A 200 -30.95 2.77 -0.59
N THR A 201 -31.39 3.69 0.25
CA THR A 201 -31.20 5.16 0.08
C THR A 201 -29.90 5.66 0.70
N GLU A 202 -29.23 4.83 1.48
CA GLU A 202 -28.05 5.18 2.27
C GLU A 202 -26.74 5.04 1.49
N ARG A 203 -26.46 6.00 0.63
CA ARG A 203 -25.19 6.12 -0.11
C ARG A 203 -24.74 7.57 -0.12
N TRP A 204 -23.65 7.85 0.57
CA TRP A 204 -23.13 9.21 0.73
C TRP A 204 -21.64 9.32 0.37
N VAL A 205 -21.25 10.50 -0.11
CA VAL A 205 -19.86 10.96 -0.06
C VAL A 205 -19.58 11.46 1.37
N ARG A 206 -18.33 11.35 1.83
CA ARG A 206 -17.89 11.65 3.20
C ARG A 206 -18.54 12.91 3.82
N ASP A 207 -18.44 14.05 3.16
CA ASP A 207 -18.92 15.31 3.75
C ASP A 207 -20.46 15.39 3.83
N THR A 208 -21.17 14.71 2.92
CA THR A 208 -22.62 14.55 3.01
C THR A 208 -22.99 13.60 4.13
N PHE A 209 -22.25 12.52 4.30
CA PHE A 209 -22.41 11.58 5.41
C PHE A 209 -22.16 12.29 6.75
N LYS A 210 -21.10 13.09 6.85
CA LYS A 210 -20.78 13.86 8.05
C LYS A 210 -21.94 14.77 8.47
N ARG A 211 -22.52 15.51 7.52
CA ARG A 211 -23.69 16.36 7.81
C ARG A 211 -24.92 15.57 8.23
N TRP A 212 -25.20 14.48 7.54
CA TRP A 212 -26.35 13.64 7.84
C TRP A 212 -26.23 12.98 9.22
N SER A 213 -25.04 12.54 9.59
CA SER A 213 -24.80 11.80 10.83
C SER A 213 -24.47 12.66 12.05
N ALA A 214 -24.45 13.98 11.93
CA ALA A 214 -24.09 14.90 13.01
C ALA A 214 -24.87 14.60 14.31
N PHE A 215 -26.18 14.32 14.21
CA PHE A 215 -27.02 13.97 15.36
C PHE A 215 -26.54 12.71 16.12
N ALA A 216 -25.82 11.83 15.45
CA ALA A 216 -25.30 10.62 16.08
C ALA A 216 -24.02 10.92 16.89
N PHE A 217 -23.19 11.83 16.40
CA PHE A 217 -21.96 12.26 17.09
C PHE A 217 -22.22 13.29 18.22
N GLU A 218 -23.46 13.80 18.38
CA GLU A 218 -23.87 14.57 19.55
C GLU A 218 -24.17 13.68 20.78
N ARG A 219 -24.20 12.36 20.61
CA ARG A 219 -24.41 11.38 21.68
C ARG A 219 -23.09 10.89 22.25
N ASP A 220 -23.12 10.17 23.37
CA ASP A 220 -21.93 9.51 23.94
C ASP A 220 -21.38 8.40 23.02
N VAL A 221 -22.25 7.82 22.20
CA VAL A 221 -21.95 6.76 21.23
C VAL A 221 -22.66 7.06 19.93
N ALA A 222 -21.93 7.21 18.83
CA ALA A 222 -22.55 7.33 17.51
C ALA A 222 -23.04 5.95 17.04
N TRP A 223 -22.11 4.98 16.88
CA TRP A 223 -22.38 3.59 16.57
C TRP A 223 -21.39 2.68 17.33
N ASP A 224 -21.91 1.58 17.88
CA ASP A 224 -21.07 0.56 18.49
C ASP A 224 -21.12 -0.71 17.64
N PHE A 225 -20.03 -0.94 16.89
CA PHE A 225 -19.84 -2.09 16.02
C PHE A 225 -18.59 -2.85 16.46
N SER A 226 -18.78 -4.10 16.87
CA SER A 226 -17.69 -4.95 17.32
C SER A 226 -17.37 -6.01 16.28
N ALA A 227 -16.18 -5.96 15.70
CA ALA A 227 -15.72 -6.98 14.76
C ALA A 227 -15.44 -8.31 15.49
N THR A 228 -16.03 -9.40 14.99
CA THR A 228 -15.77 -10.77 15.45
C THR A 228 -14.79 -11.50 14.54
N GLN A 229 -14.68 -11.06 13.30
CA GLN A 229 -13.74 -11.55 12.30
C GLN A 229 -13.45 -10.42 11.33
N ARG A 230 -12.19 -10.27 10.92
CA ARG A 230 -11.76 -9.36 9.85
C ARG A 230 -10.69 -10.01 9.02
N ASN A 231 -10.78 -9.87 7.71
CA ASN A 231 -9.78 -10.29 6.75
C ASN A 231 -9.34 -9.07 5.96
N ILE A 232 -8.03 -8.83 5.87
CA ILE A 232 -7.45 -7.72 5.11
C ILE A 232 -6.56 -8.28 4.02
N THR A 233 -6.74 -7.78 2.82
CA THR A 233 -5.92 -8.10 1.65
C THR A 233 -5.29 -6.83 1.11
N VAL A 234 -3.98 -6.85 0.90
CA VAL A 234 -3.22 -5.73 0.31
C VAL A 234 -2.97 -6.01 -1.16
N SER A 235 -3.14 -5.00 -2.01
CA SER A 235 -2.83 -5.09 -3.44
C SER A 235 -1.33 -5.36 -3.67
N LYS A 236 -0.99 -5.92 -4.83
CA LYS A 236 0.40 -6.25 -5.17
C LYS A 236 1.34 -5.05 -5.16
N ASP A 237 0.86 -3.88 -5.56
CA ASP A 237 1.61 -2.63 -5.57
C ASP A 237 1.71 -1.97 -4.18
N GLY A 238 1.00 -2.51 -3.17
CA GLY A 238 1.03 -2.04 -1.81
C GLY A 238 0.30 -0.70 -1.58
N ASN A 239 -0.46 -0.18 -2.54
CA ASN A 239 -1.08 1.15 -2.47
C ASN A 239 -2.58 1.11 -2.15
N THR A 240 -3.19 -0.07 -2.24
CA THR A 240 -4.61 -0.29 -1.97
C THR A 240 -4.75 -1.53 -1.10
N ALA A 241 -5.69 -1.51 -0.19
CA ALA A 241 -6.11 -2.68 0.56
C ALA A 241 -7.62 -2.72 0.65
N TRP A 242 -8.18 -3.90 0.81
CA TRP A 242 -9.60 -4.07 1.09
C TRP A 242 -9.76 -5.04 2.24
N TRP A 243 -10.87 -4.89 2.94
CA TRP A 243 -11.21 -5.80 4.02
C TRP A 243 -12.67 -6.23 3.94
N ASP A 244 -12.96 -7.38 4.51
CA ASP A 244 -14.28 -7.80 4.91
C ASP A 244 -14.29 -8.13 6.40
N GLU A 245 -15.44 -7.92 7.05
CA GLU A 245 -15.57 -8.20 8.47
C GLU A 245 -17.00 -8.63 8.84
N LEU A 246 -17.09 -9.44 9.88
CA LEU A 246 -18.34 -9.75 10.56
C LEU A 246 -18.44 -8.90 11.81
N LEU A 247 -19.58 -8.25 11.97
CA LEU A 247 -19.85 -7.31 13.04
C LEU A 247 -21.04 -7.75 13.90
N VAL A 248 -20.91 -7.56 15.20
CA VAL A 248 -22.05 -7.52 16.11
C VAL A 248 -22.47 -6.06 16.23
N THR A 249 -23.75 -5.81 15.99
CA THR A 249 -24.35 -4.46 16.00
C THR A 249 -25.72 -4.51 16.69
N TRP A 250 -26.30 -3.35 16.97
CA TRP A 250 -27.67 -3.25 17.48
C TRP A 250 -28.72 -3.78 16.47
N MET A 251 -28.37 -3.85 15.18
CA MET A 251 -29.20 -4.41 14.12
C MET A 251 -29.10 -5.95 14.02
N GLY A 252 -28.29 -6.59 14.90
CA GLY A 252 -27.92 -7.99 14.79
C GLY A 252 -26.62 -8.21 14.03
N PRO A 253 -26.40 -9.44 13.50
CA PRO A 253 -25.19 -9.75 12.74
C PRO A 253 -25.14 -8.98 11.43
N CYS A 254 -24.05 -8.28 11.19
CA CYS A 254 -23.79 -7.54 9.96
C CYS A 254 -22.49 -8.02 9.30
N ARG A 255 -22.38 -7.78 8.01
CA ARG A 255 -21.13 -7.86 7.26
C ARG A 255 -20.80 -6.49 6.72
N ALA A 256 -19.53 -6.10 6.86
CA ALA A 256 -19.03 -4.92 6.21
C ALA A 256 -17.87 -5.26 5.28
N THR A 257 -17.66 -4.40 4.30
CA THR A 257 -16.51 -4.39 3.41
C THR A 257 -16.02 -2.97 3.23
N GLY A 258 -14.72 -2.81 3.00
CA GLY A 258 -14.19 -1.49 2.72
C GLY A 258 -12.91 -1.53 1.92
N VAL A 259 -12.50 -0.35 1.44
CA VAL A 259 -11.28 -0.12 0.69
C VAL A 259 -10.46 0.95 1.39
N LEU A 260 -9.20 0.66 1.56
CA LEU A 260 -8.17 1.56 2.06
C LEU A 260 -7.24 1.94 0.92
N ILE A 261 -6.85 3.19 0.86
CA ILE A 261 -5.85 3.67 -0.11
C ILE A 261 -4.71 4.38 0.63
N ASP A 262 -3.50 4.17 0.13
CA ASP A 262 -2.33 4.88 0.61
C ASP A 262 -2.27 6.26 -0.04
N THR A 263 -2.31 7.32 0.79
CA THR A 263 -2.31 8.72 0.36
C THR A 263 -1.06 9.43 0.87
N PRO A 264 -0.72 10.62 0.38
CA PRO A 264 0.34 11.43 0.98
C PRO A 264 0.16 11.71 2.48
N ALA A 265 -1.09 11.69 2.98
CA ALA A 265 -1.42 11.86 4.40
C ALA A 265 -1.50 10.53 5.17
N GLY A 266 -1.02 9.42 4.59
CA GLY A 266 -1.11 8.05 5.12
C GLY A 266 -2.33 7.30 4.60
N TRP A 267 -2.51 6.09 5.12
CA TRP A 267 -3.64 5.24 4.75
C TRP A 267 -4.98 5.87 5.17
N LYS A 268 -5.96 5.80 4.27
CA LYS A 268 -7.31 6.37 4.47
C LYS A 268 -8.36 5.39 3.95
N ILE A 269 -9.54 5.41 4.59
CA ILE A 269 -10.73 4.70 4.12
C ILE A 269 -11.31 5.46 2.93
N ASN A 270 -11.43 4.80 1.80
CA ASN A 270 -12.00 5.37 0.58
C ASN A 270 -13.40 4.84 0.27
N HIS A 271 -13.72 3.64 0.74
CA HIS A 271 -15.02 3.03 0.57
C HIS A 271 -15.38 2.20 1.79
N TYR A 272 -16.65 2.23 2.19
CA TYR A 272 -17.20 1.33 3.20
C TYR A 272 -18.64 0.96 2.86
N GLN A 273 -18.99 -0.29 3.07
CA GLN A 273 -20.36 -0.79 2.93
C GLN A 273 -20.70 -1.68 4.11
N LEU A 274 -21.90 -1.45 4.68
CA LEU A 274 -22.49 -2.25 5.76
C LEU A 274 -23.76 -2.94 5.26
N SER A 275 -23.96 -4.20 5.63
CA SER A 275 -25.18 -4.96 5.29
C SER A 275 -25.59 -5.86 6.44
N VAL A 276 -26.88 -5.93 6.74
CA VAL A 276 -27.43 -6.93 7.65
C VAL A 276 -27.31 -8.30 6.99
N THR A 277 -26.86 -9.31 7.73
CA THR A 277 -26.79 -10.68 7.22
C THR A 277 -28.08 -11.43 7.50
N VAL A 278 -28.61 -12.09 6.47
CA VAL A 278 -29.81 -12.94 6.60
C VAL A 278 -29.38 -14.39 6.43
N PRO A 279 -29.64 -15.29 7.43
CA PRO A 279 -29.40 -16.72 7.29
C PRO A 279 -30.14 -17.30 6.09
N ASN A 280 -29.56 -18.25 5.38
CA ASN A 280 -30.17 -18.83 4.15
C ASN A 280 -31.51 -19.48 4.37
N ASP A 281 -31.75 -20.07 5.54
CA ASP A 281 -33.02 -20.68 5.93
C ASP A 281 -34.14 -19.65 6.19
N LEU A 282 -33.76 -18.38 6.47
CA LEU A 282 -34.68 -17.27 6.71
C LEU A 282 -34.94 -16.40 5.48
N ILE A 283 -34.32 -16.69 4.34
CA ILE A 283 -34.47 -15.86 3.12
C ILE A 283 -35.93 -15.76 2.66
N LYS A 284 -36.68 -16.85 2.69
CA LYS A 284 -38.11 -16.83 2.27
C LYS A 284 -38.98 -15.94 3.18
N PRO A 285 -38.97 -16.11 4.52
CA PRO A 285 -39.66 -15.19 5.43
C PRO A 285 -39.19 -13.73 5.27
N PHE A 286 -37.93 -13.50 5.09
CA PHE A 286 -37.36 -12.14 4.89
C PHE A 286 -37.94 -11.46 3.64
N ILE A 287 -37.99 -12.17 2.50
CA ILE A 287 -38.58 -11.66 1.26
C ILE A 287 -40.06 -11.26 1.48
N GLU A 288 -40.84 -12.08 2.21
CA GLU A 288 -42.23 -11.76 2.49
C GLU A 288 -42.39 -10.47 3.33
N LEU A 289 -41.48 -10.25 4.32
CA LEU A 289 -41.50 -9.07 5.17
C LEU A 289 -41.10 -7.79 4.42
N THR A 290 -40.27 -7.92 3.40
CA THR A 290 -39.69 -6.77 2.65
C THR A 290 -40.38 -6.47 1.34
N LYS A 291 -41.48 -7.20 0.99
CA LYS A 291 -42.29 -6.88 -0.21
C LYS A 291 -42.88 -5.49 -0.11
N PRO A 292 -42.82 -4.70 -1.19
CA PRO A 292 -43.53 -3.43 -1.25
C PRO A 292 -45.03 -3.66 -0.98
N LYS A 293 -45.60 -2.84 -0.11
CA LYS A 293 -47.06 -2.84 0.15
C LYS A 293 -47.81 -2.17 -0.98
#